data_95988c94fcc986f169bdd5335c55ca9e
#
_entry.id   95988c94fcc986f169bdd5335c55ca9e
#
_cell.length_a   1.000
_cell.length_b   1.000
_cell.length_c   1.000
_cell.angle_alpha   90.00
_cell.angle_beta   90.00
_cell.angle_gamma   90.00
#
_symmetry.space_group_name_H-M   'P 1'
#
loop_
_entity.id
_entity.type
_entity.pdbx_description
1 polymer ?
#
loop_
_entity_poly.entity_id
_entity_poly.type
_entity_poly.pdbx_seq_one_letter_code
_entity_poly.pdbx_strand_id
1 'polypeptide(L)'
;MSSGNKTALITGSGQNIGRGIANQLALAGFNIIVNGSRNQDAAEAVAAEVRAHGVEALVAMGNVGIKAEAEVLAKAGLDHFGKIDVLVNNAAIRPHGPFLDMNDDEWQKVMDVDLNAAIWLSRMILPGMIDNGWGRIISFSGMNAQRGYPGASAVSVAKHAVWGLTKALAVEFGTNGITANIIAPGTFPPNDANIANDSKFSALLKANPSGRLGRTEDIGAMVAYLCSENGGFVNGQMLQINGGVVMQF
;
A
#
# COMPACT_ATOMS: atom_id res chain seq x y z
N MET A 1 29.91 -1.34 10.85
CA MET A 1 28.73 -0.47 10.64
C MET A 1 27.51 -1.26 11.12
N SER A 2 26.80 -0.81 12.13
CA SER A 2 25.63 -1.52 12.67
C SER A 2 24.55 -1.55 11.59
N SER A 3 24.24 -2.71 11.08
CA SER A 3 23.08 -2.92 10.21
C SER A 3 21.82 -2.83 11.07
N GLY A 4 21.41 -1.62 11.41
CA GLY A 4 20.07 -1.40 11.98
C GLY A 4 19.01 -1.99 11.07
N ASN A 5 17.85 -2.36 11.61
CA ASN A 5 16.72 -2.86 10.87
C ASN A 5 16.37 -1.91 9.72
N LYS A 6 15.93 -2.48 8.58
CA LYS A 6 15.34 -1.68 7.49
C LYS A 6 14.01 -1.06 7.96
N THR A 7 13.66 0.10 7.44
CA THR A 7 12.47 0.85 7.82
C THR A 7 11.46 0.91 6.70
N ALA A 8 10.19 0.60 7.00
CA ALA A 8 9.08 0.66 6.06
C ALA A 8 8.07 1.75 6.45
N LEU A 9 7.77 2.65 5.52
CA LEU A 9 6.63 3.57 5.60
C LEU A 9 5.44 2.94 4.89
N ILE A 10 4.32 2.77 5.62
CA ILE A 10 3.09 2.19 5.09
C ILE A 10 1.96 3.21 5.24
N THR A 11 1.49 3.78 4.13
CA THR A 11 0.39 4.74 4.18
C THR A 11 -0.95 4.05 4.46
N GLY A 12 -1.80 4.65 5.32
CA GLY A 12 -3.09 4.09 5.69
C GLY A 12 -3.00 2.74 6.41
N SER A 13 -2.01 2.56 7.28
CA SER A 13 -1.71 1.28 7.94
C SER A 13 -2.42 1.06 9.29
N GLY A 14 -3.24 2.01 9.76
CA GLY A 14 -3.98 1.85 11.01
C GLY A 14 -5.09 0.79 10.99
N GLN A 15 -5.37 0.15 9.85
CA GLN A 15 -6.44 -0.85 9.73
C GLN A 15 -6.29 -1.75 8.50
N ASN A 16 -7.11 -2.81 8.44
CA ASN A 16 -7.30 -3.67 7.26
C ASN A 16 -5.98 -4.13 6.61
N ILE A 17 -5.85 -4.03 5.28
CA ILE A 17 -4.69 -4.47 4.50
C ILE A 17 -3.40 -3.81 5.03
N GLY A 18 -3.43 -2.50 5.30
CA GLY A 18 -2.26 -1.78 5.81
C GLY A 18 -1.76 -2.31 7.15
N ARG A 19 -2.67 -2.67 8.09
CA ARG A 19 -2.33 -3.35 9.36
C ARG A 19 -1.69 -4.71 9.10
N GLY A 20 -2.28 -5.52 8.19
CA GLY A 20 -1.72 -6.82 7.84
C GLY A 20 -0.30 -6.72 7.26
N ILE A 21 -0.04 -5.72 6.42
CA ILE A 21 1.29 -5.44 5.86
C ILE A 21 2.25 -5.04 6.99
N ALA A 22 1.85 -4.13 7.88
CA ALA A 22 2.67 -3.67 9.00
C ALA A 22 3.13 -4.84 9.88
N ASN A 23 2.21 -5.74 10.25
CA ASN A 23 2.53 -6.91 11.05
C ASN A 23 3.44 -7.90 10.32
N GLN A 24 3.23 -8.16 9.03
CA GLN A 24 4.08 -9.10 8.26
C GLN A 24 5.48 -8.55 8.02
N LEU A 25 5.64 -7.25 7.77
CA LEU A 25 6.96 -6.63 7.68
C LEU A 25 7.66 -6.57 9.05
N ALA A 26 6.93 -6.33 10.14
CA ALA A 26 7.47 -6.41 11.49
C ALA A 26 7.99 -7.81 11.83
N LEU A 27 7.25 -8.86 11.51
CA LEU A 27 7.70 -10.27 11.62
C LEU A 27 8.96 -10.55 10.78
N ALA A 28 9.12 -9.85 9.66
CA ALA A 28 10.33 -9.93 8.82
C ALA A 28 11.47 -9.04 9.31
N GLY A 29 11.34 -8.37 10.47
CA GLY A 29 12.39 -7.58 11.12
C GLY A 29 12.48 -6.13 10.65
N PHE A 30 11.46 -5.59 9.99
CA PHE A 30 11.43 -4.18 9.59
C PHE A 30 10.89 -3.29 10.73
N ASN A 31 11.50 -2.13 10.94
CA ASN A 31 10.89 -1.05 11.69
C ASN A 31 9.76 -0.44 10.85
N ILE A 32 8.68 -0.01 11.49
CA ILE A 32 7.46 0.41 10.79
C ILE A 32 7.09 1.86 11.13
N ILE A 33 6.84 2.66 10.10
CA ILE A 33 6.15 3.94 10.23
C ILE A 33 4.67 3.68 9.91
N VAL A 34 3.85 3.74 10.95
CA VAL A 34 2.40 3.55 10.88
C VAL A 34 1.74 4.88 10.58
N ASN A 35 1.02 4.97 9.46
CA ASN A 35 0.31 6.18 9.09
C ASN A 35 -1.21 6.00 9.14
N GLY A 36 -1.89 7.00 9.65
CA GLY A 36 -3.34 7.18 9.61
C GLY A 36 -3.68 8.65 9.37
N SER A 37 -4.87 8.94 8.83
CA SER A 37 -5.29 10.33 8.57
C SER A 37 -6.22 10.91 9.65
N ARG A 38 -6.91 10.07 10.44
CA ARG A 38 -7.96 10.52 11.37
C ARG A 38 -7.99 9.77 12.70
N ASN A 39 -7.79 8.47 12.67
CA ASN A 39 -7.92 7.62 13.86
C ASN A 39 -6.53 7.28 14.41
N GLN A 40 -6.07 8.11 15.36
CA GLN A 40 -4.78 7.93 16.01
C GLN A 40 -4.77 6.66 16.89
N ASP A 41 -5.86 6.37 17.60
CA ASP A 41 -5.93 5.19 18.47
C ASP A 41 -5.77 3.89 17.69
N ALA A 42 -6.36 3.81 16.49
CA ALA A 42 -6.17 2.66 15.61
C ALA A 42 -4.72 2.54 15.12
N ALA A 43 -4.06 3.66 14.82
CA ALA A 43 -2.65 3.65 14.41
C ALA A 43 -1.74 3.23 15.58
N GLU A 44 -2.00 3.72 16.82
CA GLU A 44 -1.26 3.32 18.02
C GLU A 44 -1.49 1.83 18.37
N ALA A 45 -2.69 1.33 18.19
CA ALA A 45 -2.96 -0.10 18.38
C ALA A 45 -2.12 -0.95 17.42
N VAL A 46 -2.02 -0.57 16.15
CA VAL A 46 -1.15 -1.27 15.18
C VAL A 46 0.32 -1.12 15.54
N ALA A 47 0.75 0.07 15.98
CA ALA A 47 2.13 0.27 16.43
C ALA A 47 2.49 -0.59 17.65
N ALA A 48 1.54 -0.81 18.57
CA ALA A 48 1.73 -1.72 19.70
C ALA A 48 1.88 -3.19 19.23
N GLU A 49 1.09 -3.63 18.26
CA GLU A 49 1.24 -4.96 17.64
C GLU A 49 2.61 -5.12 16.97
N VAL A 50 3.04 -4.12 16.20
CA VAL A 50 4.35 -4.10 15.55
C VAL A 50 5.48 -4.22 16.58
N ARG A 51 5.44 -3.43 17.66
CA ARG A 51 6.44 -3.48 18.74
C ARG A 51 6.48 -4.84 19.45
N ALA A 52 5.36 -5.55 19.53
CA ALA A 52 5.31 -6.90 20.08
C ALA A 52 6.12 -7.93 19.26
N HIS A 53 6.44 -7.64 18.00
CA HIS A 53 7.35 -8.44 17.18
C HIS A 53 8.84 -8.12 17.40
N GLY A 54 9.18 -7.21 18.33
CA GLY A 54 10.57 -6.90 18.69
C GLY A 54 11.25 -5.87 17.78
N VAL A 55 10.48 -5.12 17.01
CA VAL A 55 10.96 -4.01 16.17
C VAL A 55 10.41 -2.68 16.63
N GLU A 56 10.94 -1.58 16.09
CA GLU A 56 10.45 -0.24 16.43
C GLU A 56 9.24 0.16 15.57
N ALA A 57 8.36 0.97 16.15
CA ALA A 57 7.23 1.57 15.44
C ALA A 57 7.08 3.04 15.78
N LEU A 58 6.99 3.88 14.76
CA LEU A 58 6.63 5.29 14.83
C LEU A 58 5.21 5.48 14.30
N VAL A 59 4.34 6.11 15.07
CA VAL A 59 3.04 6.59 14.55
C VAL A 59 3.23 7.99 13.99
N ALA A 60 2.89 8.18 12.73
CA ALA A 60 2.96 9.47 12.05
C ALA A 60 1.62 9.74 11.35
N MET A 61 0.80 10.57 12.00
CA MET A 61 -0.51 10.95 11.48
C MET A 61 -0.36 11.98 10.37
N GLY A 62 -1.24 11.92 9.37
CA GLY A 62 -1.31 12.87 8.26
C GLY A 62 -2.13 12.33 7.10
N ASN A 63 -2.84 13.23 6.43
CA ASN A 63 -3.57 12.92 5.21
C ASN A 63 -2.62 12.98 4.00
N VAL A 64 -2.26 11.81 3.47
CA VAL A 64 -1.33 11.70 2.33
C VAL A 64 -1.85 12.37 1.04
N GLY A 65 -3.15 12.65 0.95
CA GLY A 65 -3.74 13.46 -0.13
C GLY A 65 -3.47 14.95 -0.01
N ILE A 66 -2.79 15.41 1.04
CA ILE A 66 -2.36 16.80 1.22
C ILE A 66 -0.83 16.79 1.18
N LYS A 67 -0.25 17.41 0.14
CA LYS A 67 1.19 17.34 -0.12
C LYS A 67 2.03 17.73 1.10
N ALA A 68 1.69 18.82 1.78
CA ALA A 68 2.42 19.27 2.96
C ALA A 68 2.38 18.25 4.12
N GLU A 69 1.24 17.55 4.32
CA GLU A 69 1.12 16.53 5.35
C GLU A 69 1.89 15.26 4.97
N ALA A 70 1.88 14.87 3.68
CA ALA A 70 2.69 13.77 3.18
C ALA A 70 4.21 14.03 3.35
N GLU A 71 4.65 15.27 3.12
CA GLU A 71 6.03 15.70 3.33
C GLU A 71 6.41 15.65 4.83
N VAL A 72 5.56 16.15 5.72
CA VAL A 72 5.77 16.06 7.18
C VAL A 72 5.85 14.61 7.64
N LEU A 73 4.97 13.75 7.15
CA LEU A 73 4.97 12.31 7.42
C LEU A 73 6.31 11.64 7.05
N ALA A 74 6.78 11.85 5.82
CA ALA A 74 8.04 11.28 5.37
C ALA A 74 9.22 11.84 6.15
N LYS A 75 9.22 13.15 6.42
CA LYS A 75 10.25 13.79 7.24
C LYS A 75 10.30 13.23 8.65
N ALA A 76 9.16 13.04 9.31
CA ALA A 76 9.11 12.44 10.65
C ALA A 76 9.77 11.05 10.68
N GLY A 77 9.51 10.23 9.66
CA GLY A 77 10.15 8.92 9.53
C GLY A 77 11.66 9.01 9.30
N LEU A 78 12.11 9.91 8.44
CA LEU A 78 13.53 10.16 8.16
C LEU A 78 14.27 10.71 9.38
N ASP A 79 13.66 11.64 10.10
CA ASP A 79 14.25 12.21 11.32
C ASP A 79 14.39 11.16 12.43
N HIS A 80 13.42 10.23 12.55
CA HIS A 80 13.41 9.21 13.59
C HIS A 80 14.35 8.02 13.30
N PHE A 81 14.28 7.47 12.07
CA PHE A 81 15.01 6.26 11.69
C PHE A 81 16.29 6.53 10.86
N GLY A 82 16.49 7.77 10.43
CA GLY A 82 17.60 8.16 9.54
C GLY A 82 17.40 7.73 8.09
N LYS A 83 16.51 6.77 7.81
CA LYS A 83 16.23 6.24 6.46
C LYS A 83 14.83 5.62 6.35
N ILE A 84 14.33 5.54 5.14
CA ILE A 84 13.14 4.75 4.77
C ILE A 84 13.55 3.86 3.60
N ASP A 85 13.60 2.57 3.84
CA ASP A 85 14.05 1.57 2.87
C ASP A 85 12.89 1.01 2.02
N VAL A 86 11.67 1.04 2.56
CA VAL A 86 10.45 0.54 1.92
C VAL A 86 9.36 1.59 1.96
N LEU A 87 8.73 1.86 0.82
CA LEU A 87 7.53 2.68 0.71
C LEU A 87 6.36 1.81 0.23
N VAL A 88 5.30 1.73 1.06
CA VAL A 88 4.06 1.05 0.69
C VAL A 88 2.94 2.08 0.55
N ASN A 89 2.57 2.40 -0.69
CA ASN A 89 1.48 3.30 -1.05
C ASN A 89 0.14 2.56 -0.99
N ASN A 90 -0.37 2.34 0.25
CA ASN A 90 -1.59 1.59 0.50
C ASN A 90 -2.82 2.47 0.74
N ALA A 91 -2.67 3.70 1.22
CA ALA A 91 -3.79 4.62 1.42
C ALA A 91 -4.59 4.81 0.12
N ALA A 92 -5.91 4.79 0.23
CA ALA A 92 -6.81 4.97 -0.89
C ALA A 92 -8.17 5.47 -0.42
N ILE A 93 -8.86 6.22 -1.28
CA ILE A 93 -10.28 6.54 -1.15
C ILE A 93 -11.04 5.97 -2.34
N ARG A 94 -12.29 5.58 -2.12
CA ARG A 94 -13.10 4.91 -3.14
C ARG A 94 -14.52 5.50 -3.17
N PRO A 95 -14.68 6.79 -3.52
CA PRO A 95 -16.01 7.33 -3.78
C PRO A 95 -16.67 6.55 -4.93
N HIS A 96 -17.97 6.42 -4.87
CA HIS A 96 -18.74 5.68 -5.86
C HIS A 96 -19.95 6.54 -6.28
N GLY A 97 -20.08 6.79 -7.57
CA GLY A 97 -21.16 7.55 -8.15
C GLY A 97 -21.07 7.58 -9.68
N PRO A 98 -22.18 7.95 -10.39
CA PRO A 98 -22.17 8.10 -11.84
C PRO A 98 -21.09 9.10 -12.29
N PHE A 99 -20.46 8.82 -13.43
CA PHE A 99 -19.39 9.67 -13.96
C PHE A 99 -19.83 11.13 -14.18
N LEU A 100 -21.06 11.32 -14.67
CA LEU A 100 -21.61 12.65 -14.96
C LEU A 100 -21.93 13.47 -13.72
N ASP A 101 -22.08 12.83 -12.55
CA ASP A 101 -22.43 13.49 -11.29
C ASP A 101 -21.20 13.76 -10.40
N MET A 102 -20.03 13.21 -10.76
CA MET A 102 -18.79 13.43 -10.02
C MET A 102 -18.26 14.82 -10.29
N ASN A 103 -18.13 15.63 -9.23
CA ASN A 103 -17.55 16.96 -9.35
C ASN A 103 -16.01 16.92 -9.36
N ASP A 104 -15.40 18.01 -9.83
CA ASP A 104 -13.95 18.11 -10.00
C ASP A 104 -13.19 18.02 -8.66
N ASP A 105 -13.77 18.48 -7.55
CA ASP A 105 -13.15 18.40 -6.22
C ASP A 105 -13.07 16.95 -5.73
N GLU A 106 -14.11 16.15 -5.96
CA GLU A 106 -14.09 14.72 -5.63
C GLU A 106 -13.09 13.97 -6.51
N TRP A 107 -13.08 14.28 -7.80
CA TRP A 107 -12.08 13.76 -8.74
C TRP A 107 -10.67 14.07 -8.25
N GLN A 108 -10.38 15.33 -7.95
CA GLN A 108 -9.07 15.76 -7.51
C GLN A 108 -8.63 15.09 -6.19
N LYS A 109 -9.56 14.92 -5.22
CA LYS A 109 -9.28 14.20 -3.98
C LYS A 109 -8.83 12.75 -4.23
N VAL A 110 -9.45 12.06 -5.20
CA VAL A 110 -9.03 10.71 -5.58
C VAL A 110 -7.63 10.74 -6.19
N MET A 111 -7.37 11.69 -7.11
CA MET A 111 -6.03 11.82 -7.70
C MET A 111 -4.98 12.11 -6.64
N ASP A 112 -5.27 12.95 -5.66
CA ASP A 112 -4.32 13.34 -4.63
C ASP A 112 -3.98 12.18 -3.70
N VAL A 113 -4.98 11.42 -3.24
CA VAL A 113 -4.75 10.28 -2.33
C VAL A 113 -4.20 9.07 -3.07
N ASP A 114 -4.78 8.69 -4.21
CA ASP A 114 -4.53 7.41 -4.86
C ASP A 114 -3.38 7.44 -5.88
N LEU A 115 -2.92 8.65 -6.29
CA LEU A 115 -1.81 8.85 -7.23
C LEU A 115 -0.75 9.83 -6.72
N ASN A 116 -1.13 11.08 -6.45
CA ASN A 116 -0.16 12.15 -6.16
C ASN A 116 0.62 11.88 -4.88
N ALA A 117 0.01 11.27 -3.86
CA ALA A 117 0.68 10.84 -2.64
C ALA A 117 1.87 9.92 -2.96
N ALA A 118 1.69 8.94 -3.85
CA ALA A 118 2.77 8.05 -4.26
C ALA A 118 3.91 8.79 -4.95
N ILE A 119 3.60 9.82 -5.77
CA ILE A 119 4.60 10.66 -6.43
C ILE A 119 5.38 11.48 -5.40
N TRP A 120 4.69 12.17 -4.49
CA TRP A 120 5.32 13.03 -3.49
C TRP A 120 6.23 12.23 -2.55
N LEU A 121 5.71 11.15 -1.97
CA LEU A 121 6.47 10.29 -1.06
C LEU A 121 7.66 9.62 -1.75
N SER A 122 7.48 9.12 -2.97
CA SER A 122 8.60 8.53 -3.73
C SER A 122 9.72 9.55 -3.96
N ARG A 123 9.40 10.79 -4.33
CA ARG A 123 10.40 11.84 -4.54
C ARG A 123 11.20 12.18 -3.27
N MET A 124 10.58 12.08 -2.11
CA MET A 124 11.25 12.34 -0.83
C MET A 124 12.14 11.18 -0.37
N ILE A 125 11.74 9.96 -0.67
CA ILE A 125 12.36 8.75 -0.10
C ILE A 125 13.43 8.17 -1.04
N LEU A 126 13.21 8.25 -2.37
CA LEU A 126 14.12 7.71 -3.38
C LEU A 126 15.59 8.15 -3.24
N PRO A 127 15.92 9.42 -2.93
CA PRO A 127 17.32 9.82 -2.77
C PRO A 127 18.05 8.95 -1.75
N GLY A 128 17.47 8.73 -0.59
CA GLY A 128 18.06 7.87 0.43
C GLY A 128 18.16 6.39 0.03
N MET A 129 17.18 5.87 -0.73
CA MET A 129 17.25 4.52 -1.29
C MET A 129 18.38 4.39 -2.31
N ILE A 130 18.59 5.40 -3.17
CA ILE A 130 19.67 5.45 -4.16
C ILE A 130 21.03 5.46 -3.45
N ASP A 131 21.21 6.32 -2.45
CA ASP A 131 22.46 6.44 -1.70
C ASP A 131 22.82 5.13 -0.97
N ASN A 132 21.79 4.38 -0.51
CA ASN A 132 21.96 3.08 0.15
C ASN A 132 22.09 1.89 -0.84
N GLY A 133 21.84 2.09 -2.14
CA GLY A 133 21.86 1.03 -3.15
C GLY A 133 20.78 -0.05 -2.94
N TRP A 134 19.71 0.27 -2.22
CA TRP A 134 18.61 -0.65 -1.93
C TRP A 134 17.30 0.09 -1.64
N GLY A 135 16.22 -0.36 -2.22
CA GLY A 135 14.89 0.18 -1.96
C GLY A 135 13.76 -0.68 -2.51
N ARG A 136 12.57 -0.55 -1.92
CA ARG A 136 11.35 -1.22 -2.37
C ARG A 136 10.18 -0.23 -2.37
N ILE A 137 9.53 -0.09 -3.52
CA ILE A 137 8.32 0.71 -3.68
C ILE A 137 7.19 -0.23 -4.07
N ILE A 138 6.14 -0.27 -3.25
CA ILE A 138 4.98 -1.13 -3.46
C ILE A 138 3.74 -0.26 -3.49
N SER A 139 3.00 -0.31 -4.58
CA SER A 139 1.76 0.41 -4.78
C SER A 139 0.58 -0.54 -4.90
N PHE A 140 -0.63 0.00 -4.87
CA PHE A 140 -1.86 -0.80 -4.96
C PHE A 140 -2.74 -0.35 -6.13
N SER A 141 -3.08 -1.31 -6.98
CA SER A 141 -4.16 -1.24 -7.95
C SER A 141 -5.45 -1.83 -7.34
N GLY A 142 -6.21 -2.55 -8.10
CA GLY A 142 -7.37 -3.32 -7.69
C GLY A 142 -7.98 -4.08 -8.86
N MET A 143 -8.61 -5.21 -8.59
CA MET A 143 -9.24 -6.01 -9.64
C MET A 143 -10.33 -5.23 -10.41
N ASN A 144 -11.09 -4.38 -9.71
CA ASN A 144 -12.15 -3.57 -10.32
C ASN A 144 -11.58 -2.49 -11.25
N ALA A 145 -10.44 -1.90 -10.93
CA ALA A 145 -9.79 -0.94 -11.81
C ALA A 145 -9.41 -1.58 -13.15
N GLN A 146 -8.91 -2.82 -13.13
CA GLN A 146 -8.50 -3.54 -14.34
C GLN A 146 -9.67 -3.91 -15.26
N ARG A 147 -10.83 -4.22 -14.69
CA ARG A 147 -12.03 -4.60 -15.44
C ARG A 147 -12.84 -3.41 -15.94
N GLY A 148 -12.64 -2.25 -15.36
CA GLY A 148 -13.63 -1.18 -15.34
C GLY A 148 -14.76 -1.50 -14.36
N TYR A 149 -15.19 -0.49 -13.61
CA TYR A 149 -16.28 -0.65 -12.64
C TYR A 149 -17.20 0.56 -12.70
N PRO A 150 -18.51 0.38 -12.95
CA PRO A 150 -19.44 1.49 -13.00
C PRO A 150 -19.36 2.33 -11.71
N GLY A 151 -19.37 3.65 -11.84
CA GLY A 151 -19.30 4.55 -10.70
C GLY A 151 -17.92 4.71 -10.04
N ALA A 152 -16.85 4.18 -10.61
CA ALA A 152 -15.50 4.25 -10.04
C ALA A 152 -14.46 4.80 -11.04
N SER A 153 -14.85 5.74 -11.89
CA SER A 153 -14.02 6.29 -12.96
C SER A 153 -12.71 6.91 -12.45
N ALA A 154 -12.79 7.82 -11.46
CA ALA A 154 -11.61 8.47 -10.89
C ALA A 154 -10.64 7.45 -10.26
N VAL A 155 -11.17 6.50 -9.49
CA VAL A 155 -10.37 5.42 -8.89
C VAL A 155 -9.69 4.58 -9.96
N SER A 156 -10.41 4.21 -11.03
CA SER A 156 -9.84 3.45 -12.14
C SER A 156 -8.71 4.20 -12.84
N VAL A 157 -8.88 5.49 -13.11
CA VAL A 157 -7.84 6.34 -13.70
C VAL A 157 -6.62 6.44 -12.80
N ALA A 158 -6.81 6.77 -11.51
CA ALA A 158 -5.70 6.87 -10.55
C ALA A 158 -4.91 5.55 -10.44
N LYS A 159 -5.59 4.41 -10.38
CA LYS A 159 -4.94 3.09 -10.27
C LYS A 159 -4.16 2.69 -11.53
N HIS A 160 -4.63 3.08 -12.72
CA HIS A 160 -3.86 2.91 -13.96
C HIS A 160 -2.66 3.86 -14.03
N ALA A 161 -2.83 5.11 -13.57
CA ALA A 161 -1.73 6.07 -13.52
C ALA A 161 -0.61 5.62 -12.55
N VAL A 162 -0.97 5.09 -11.36
CA VAL A 162 0.01 4.49 -10.43
C VAL A 162 0.70 3.28 -11.06
N TRP A 163 0.01 2.49 -11.88
CA TRP A 163 0.65 1.40 -12.64
C TRP A 163 1.69 1.94 -13.64
N GLY A 164 1.36 3.03 -14.34
CA GLY A 164 2.32 3.73 -15.20
C GLY A 164 3.55 4.22 -14.43
N LEU A 165 3.33 4.90 -13.29
CA LEU A 165 4.39 5.35 -12.40
C LEU A 165 5.28 4.19 -11.92
N THR A 166 4.68 3.08 -11.50
CA THR A 166 5.41 1.89 -11.03
C THR A 166 6.39 1.37 -12.09
N LYS A 167 5.94 1.27 -13.34
CA LYS A 167 6.82 0.83 -14.46
C LYS A 167 7.96 1.81 -14.70
N ALA A 168 7.68 3.11 -14.69
CA ALA A 168 8.70 4.14 -14.88
C ALA A 168 9.77 4.05 -13.79
N LEU A 169 9.38 4.01 -12.52
CA LEU A 169 10.32 3.90 -11.39
C LEU A 169 11.13 2.60 -11.44
N ALA A 170 10.50 1.47 -11.82
CA ALA A 170 11.18 0.19 -11.94
C ALA A 170 12.32 0.21 -12.97
N VAL A 171 12.10 0.89 -14.12
CA VAL A 171 13.10 1.00 -15.19
C VAL A 171 14.17 2.02 -14.82
N GLU A 172 13.77 3.18 -14.29
CA GLU A 172 14.69 4.29 -14.02
C GLU A 172 15.67 3.97 -12.88
N PHE A 173 15.18 3.30 -11.81
CA PHE A 173 15.98 3.08 -10.60
C PHE A 173 16.41 1.63 -10.37
N GLY A 174 16.13 0.72 -11.31
CA GLY A 174 16.50 -0.70 -11.18
C GLY A 174 17.99 -0.93 -10.98
N THR A 175 18.84 -0.19 -11.68
CA THR A 175 20.30 -0.26 -11.55
C THR A 175 20.84 0.27 -10.22
N ASN A 176 20.02 1.01 -9.47
CA ASN A 176 20.31 1.48 -8.11
C ASN A 176 19.90 0.46 -7.02
N GLY A 177 19.52 -0.77 -7.38
CA GLY A 177 19.06 -1.79 -6.44
C GLY A 177 17.63 -1.57 -5.91
N ILE A 178 16.85 -0.72 -6.59
CA ILE A 178 15.48 -0.39 -6.20
C ILE A 178 14.50 -1.15 -7.09
N THR A 179 13.50 -1.81 -6.48
CA THR A 179 12.38 -2.40 -7.23
C THR A 179 11.08 -1.65 -6.94
N ALA A 180 10.26 -1.50 -7.98
CA ALA A 180 8.93 -0.93 -7.87
C ALA A 180 7.92 -1.93 -8.43
N ASN A 181 6.93 -2.32 -7.60
CA ASN A 181 5.89 -3.27 -7.98
C ASN A 181 4.50 -2.78 -7.54
N ILE A 182 3.46 -3.34 -8.15
CA ILE A 182 2.09 -2.99 -7.78
C ILE A 182 1.30 -4.27 -7.49
N ILE A 183 0.49 -4.26 -6.43
CA ILE A 183 -0.39 -5.36 -6.06
C ILE A 183 -1.82 -5.00 -6.47
N ALA A 184 -2.50 -5.96 -7.08
CA ALA A 184 -3.92 -5.88 -7.41
C ALA A 184 -4.72 -6.82 -6.50
N PRO A 185 -5.24 -6.32 -5.36
CA PRO A 185 -6.01 -7.13 -4.43
C PRO A 185 -7.40 -7.47 -4.99
N GLY A 186 -7.89 -8.63 -4.58
CA GLY A 186 -9.27 -9.03 -4.74
C GLY A 186 -10.19 -8.44 -3.66
N THR A 187 -11.09 -9.28 -3.15
CA THR A 187 -11.98 -8.92 -2.04
C THR A 187 -11.34 -9.28 -0.71
N PHE A 188 -11.11 -8.27 0.10
CA PHE A 188 -10.60 -8.36 1.47
C PHE A 188 -11.63 -7.72 2.40
N PRO A 189 -12.46 -8.51 3.09
CA PRO A 189 -13.44 -7.98 4.03
C PRO A 189 -12.74 -7.28 5.19
N PRO A 190 -13.37 -6.28 5.83
CA PRO A 190 -12.92 -5.78 7.12
C PRO A 190 -12.85 -6.91 8.17
N ASN A 191 -11.95 -6.80 9.14
CA ASN A 191 -11.73 -7.86 10.13
C ASN A 191 -12.97 -8.16 11.01
N ASP A 192 -13.87 -7.19 11.15
CA ASP A 192 -15.13 -7.26 11.88
C ASP A 192 -16.32 -7.64 10.99
N ALA A 193 -16.11 -7.90 9.70
CA ALA A 193 -17.19 -8.23 8.77
C ALA A 193 -17.81 -9.59 9.10
N ASN A 194 -19.12 -9.62 9.27
CA ASN A 194 -19.88 -10.88 9.40
C ASN A 194 -20.14 -11.46 8.00
N ILE A 195 -19.14 -12.13 7.43
CA ILE A 195 -19.17 -12.67 6.07
C ILE A 195 -20.34 -13.65 5.86
N ALA A 196 -20.70 -14.42 6.89
CA ALA A 196 -21.75 -15.43 6.80
C ALA A 196 -23.15 -14.82 6.62
N ASN A 197 -23.38 -13.64 7.18
CA ASN A 197 -24.70 -12.98 7.19
C ASN A 197 -24.79 -11.80 6.19
N ASP A 198 -23.69 -11.43 5.52
CA ASP A 198 -23.69 -10.39 4.49
C ASP A 198 -23.86 -11.05 3.11
N SER A 199 -25.00 -10.80 2.47
CA SER A 199 -25.32 -11.35 1.14
C SER A 199 -24.29 -10.97 0.07
N LYS A 200 -23.68 -9.78 0.18
CA LYS A 200 -22.64 -9.31 -0.74
C LYS A 200 -21.38 -10.15 -0.60
N PHE A 201 -20.90 -10.38 0.61
CA PHE A 201 -19.71 -11.20 0.85
C PHE A 201 -19.97 -12.67 0.53
N SER A 202 -21.17 -13.18 0.81
CA SER A 202 -21.57 -14.54 0.45
C SER A 202 -21.51 -14.76 -1.07
N ALA A 203 -22.02 -13.81 -1.87
CA ALA A 203 -21.95 -13.87 -3.33
C ALA A 203 -20.50 -13.81 -3.85
N LEU A 204 -19.66 -12.92 -3.29
CA LEU A 204 -18.26 -12.79 -3.65
C LEU A 204 -17.44 -14.02 -3.25
N LEU A 205 -17.73 -14.63 -2.11
CA LEU A 205 -17.13 -15.88 -1.67
C LEU A 205 -17.44 -17.02 -2.65
N LYS A 206 -18.72 -17.18 -3.04
CA LYS A 206 -19.15 -18.21 -3.98
C LYS A 206 -18.52 -18.04 -5.37
N ALA A 207 -18.27 -16.80 -5.78
CA ALA A 207 -17.66 -16.48 -7.07
C ALA A 207 -16.12 -16.57 -7.06
N ASN A 208 -15.49 -16.75 -5.89
CA ASN A 208 -14.03 -16.79 -5.81
C ASN A 208 -13.51 -18.20 -6.07
N PRO A 209 -12.67 -18.42 -7.11
CA PRO A 209 -12.13 -19.74 -7.44
C PRO A 209 -11.34 -20.42 -6.31
N SER A 210 -10.72 -19.63 -5.40
CA SER A 210 -9.98 -20.20 -4.25
C SER A 210 -10.89 -20.70 -3.13
N GLY A 211 -12.22 -20.55 -3.25
CA GLY A 211 -13.20 -20.99 -2.22
C GLY A 211 -13.17 -20.14 -0.94
N ARG A 212 -12.46 -19.02 -0.92
CA ARG A 212 -12.40 -18.10 0.22
C ARG A 212 -12.19 -16.65 -0.23
N LEU A 213 -12.48 -15.71 0.65
CA LEU A 213 -12.07 -14.32 0.50
C LEU A 213 -10.63 -14.11 1.02
N GLY A 214 -10.01 -13.02 0.61
CA GLY A 214 -8.65 -12.68 1.03
C GLY A 214 -8.58 -12.30 2.52
N ARG A 215 -7.48 -12.65 3.15
CA ARG A 215 -7.08 -12.20 4.50
C ARG A 215 -5.94 -11.20 4.36
N THR A 216 -5.85 -10.28 5.29
CA THR A 216 -4.82 -9.21 5.25
C THR A 216 -3.41 -9.77 5.21
N GLU A 217 -3.21 -10.94 5.82
CA GLU A 217 -1.95 -11.70 5.83
C GLU A 217 -1.56 -12.19 4.42
N ASP A 218 -2.52 -12.49 3.53
CA ASP A 218 -2.22 -12.91 2.16
C ASP A 218 -1.50 -11.79 1.38
N ILE A 219 -1.89 -10.53 1.62
CA ILE A 219 -1.21 -9.36 1.05
C ILE A 219 0.11 -9.10 1.77
N GLY A 220 0.09 -9.11 3.10
CA GLY A 220 1.27 -8.83 3.91
C GLY A 220 2.42 -9.80 3.61
N ALA A 221 2.13 -11.09 3.45
CA ALA A 221 3.13 -12.10 3.07
C ALA A 221 3.75 -11.82 1.69
N MET A 222 2.95 -11.40 0.70
CA MET A 222 3.48 -11.02 -0.61
C MET A 222 4.35 -9.76 -0.51
N VAL A 223 3.95 -8.75 0.26
CA VAL A 223 4.75 -7.55 0.49
C VAL A 223 6.07 -7.92 1.17
N ALA A 224 6.04 -8.77 2.20
CA ALA A 224 7.25 -9.25 2.87
C ALA A 224 8.18 -10.01 1.91
N TYR A 225 7.64 -10.86 1.02
CA TYR A 225 8.42 -11.50 -0.02
C TYR A 225 9.09 -10.49 -0.96
N LEU A 226 8.35 -9.50 -1.47
CA LEU A 226 8.90 -8.46 -2.35
C LEU A 226 9.97 -7.60 -1.67
N CYS A 227 9.89 -7.45 -0.35
CA CYS A 227 10.88 -6.73 0.46
C CYS A 227 12.07 -7.59 0.89
N SER A 228 12.05 -8.90 0.64
CA SER A 228 13.16 -9.80 0.92
C SER A 228 14.24 -9.75 -0.18
N GLU A 229 15.40 -10.37 0.10
CA GLU A 229 16.45 -10.56 -0.92
C GLU A 229 15.91 -11.41 -2.09
N ASN A 230 15.08 -12.43 -1.81
CA ASN A 230 14.50 -13.30 -2.83
C ASN A 230 13.51 -12.59 -3.75
N GLY A 231 12.92 -11.48 -3.30
CA GLY A 231 12.05 -10.62 -4.12
C GLY A 231 12.81 -9.65 -5.03
N GLY A 232 14.13 -9.58 -4.93
CA GLY A 232 14.97 -8.58 -5.61
C GLY A 232 14.95 -8.63 -7.14
N PHE A 233 14.52 -9.74 -7.74
CA PHE A 233 14.38 -9.85 -9.20
C PHE A 233 12.94 -9.62 -9.70
N VAL A 234 11.99 -9.40 -8.80
CA VAL A 234 10.62 -9.00 -9.14
C VAL A 234 10.56 -7.48 -9.24
N ASN A 235 10.53 -6.97 -10.45
CA ASN A 235 10.56 -5.53 -10.70
C ASN A 235 9.61 -5.13 -11.83
N GLY A 236 8.86 -4.05 -11.67
CA GLY A 236 7.91 -3.55 -12.65
C GLY A 236 6.68 -4.45 -12.84
N GLN A 237 6.31 -5.29 -11.89
CA GLN A 237 5.25 -6.28 -12.05
C GLN A 237 3.95 -5.86 -11.36
N MET A 238 2.82 -6.27 -11.96
CA MET A 238 1.51 -6.25 -11.30
C MET A 238 1.18 -7.66 -10.79
N LEU A 239 1.10 -7.79 -9.47
CA LEU A 239 0.88 -9.07 -8.79
C LEU A 239 -0.59 -9.21 -8.38
N GLN A 240 -1.27 -10.22 -8.92
CA GLN A 240 -2.68 -10.49 -8.63
C GLN A 240 -2.82 -11.29 -7.34
N ILE A 241 -3.39 -10.69 -6.29
CA ILE A 241 -3.69 -11.37 -5.02
C ILE A 241 -5.22 -11.35 -4.83
N ASN A 242 -5.91 -12.18 -5.60
CA ASN A 242 -7.37 -12.10 -5.70
C ASN A 242 -8.08 -13.46 -5.70
N GLY A 243 -7.36 -14.55 -5.46
CA GLY A 243 -7.93 -15.89 -5.43
C GLY A 243 -8.37 -16.41 -6.81
N GLY A 244 -7.87 -15.84 -7.91
CA GLY A 244 -8.20 -16.24 -9.26
C GLY A 244 -9.43 -15.54 -9.86
N VAL A 245 -10.00 -14.53 -9.20
CA VAL A 245 -11.17 -13.77 -9.72
C VAL A 245 -10.82 -12.96 -10.97
N VAL A 246 -9.59 -12.46 -11.04
CA VAL A 246 -9.02 -11.83 -12.25
C VAL A 246 -7.71 -12.50 -12.56
N MET A 247 -7.57 -12.98 -13.79
CA MET A 247 -6.33 -13.56 -14.29
C MET A 247 -5.76 -12.65 -15.38
N GLN A 248 -4.46 -12.49 -15.41
CA GLN A 248 -3.74 -11.80 -16.49
C GLN A 248 -3.15 -12.84 -17.45
N PHE A 249 -3.09 -12.44 -18.71
CA PHE A 249 -2.38 -13.19 -19.75
C PHE A 249 -0.94 -12.69 -19.82
#